data_226f91dc17db52fc0277682f1d5a1d7b
#
_entry.id   226f91dc17db52fc0277682f1d5a1d7b
#
_cell.length_a   1.000
_cell.length_b   1.000
_cell.length_c   1.000
_cell.angle_alpha   90.00
_cell.angle_beta   90.00
_cell.angle_gamma   90.00
#
_symmetry.space_group_name_H-M   'P 1'
#
loop_
_entity.id
_entity.type
_entity.pdbx_description
1 polymer ?
#
loop_
_entity_poly.entity_id
_entity_poly.type
_entity_poly.pdbx_seq_one_letter_code
_entity_poly.pdbx_strand_id
1 'polypeptide(L)'
;MDGALDFEDVKGKLSLWLQKPEVIKWIRKIFDNFLRYFKDEFGQHVYDHRINEMCLNNKQSLEVTFIHLSQKNPTLAIWLAEEPSLVLPILNDVALELVTEVYPEYQKIHKDVYVRVRDLPVEDKLRDLR
;
A
#
# COMPACT_ATOMS: atom_id res chain seq x y z
N MET A 1 17.34 9.51 -28.66
CA MET A 1 17.25 9.37 -28.02
C MET A 1 17.02 8.83 -27.53
N ASP A 2 17.00 8.85 -27.74
CA ASP A 2 16.94 8.37 -27.33
C ASP A 2 16.64 7.72 -26.55
N GLY A 3 16.26 7.43 -27.11
CA GLY A 3 15.82 6.45 -26.20
C GLY A 3 16.65 6.32 -24.96
N ALA A 4 17.48 7.10 -24.91
CA ALA A 4 18.42 7.05 -23.82
C ALA A 4 17.85 7.67 -22.57
N LEU A 5 16.73 7.13 -22.11
CA LEU A 5 16.23 7.52 -20.82
C LEU A 5 17.09 6.87 -19.78
N ASP A 6 17.78 7.67 -19.00
CA ASP A 6 18.50 7.08 -17.91
C ASP A 6 17.53 6.76 -16.76
N PHE A 7 18.05 6.10 -15.77
CA PHE A 7 17.22 5.61 -14.68
C PHE A 7 16.53 6.75 -13.93
N GLU A 8 17.24 7.86 -13.77
CA GLU A 8 16.68 8.98 -13.01
C GLU A 8 15.55 9.68 -13.74
N ASP A 9 15.64 9.74 -15.07
CA ASP A 9 14.56 10.32 -15.85
C ASP A 9 13.29 9.50 -15.72
N VAL A 10 13.43 8.18 -15.73
CA VAL A 10 12.28 7.30 -15.58
C VAL A 10 11.65 7.48 -14.21
N LYS A 11 12.46 7.56 -13.15
CA LYS A 11 11.94 7.76 -11.81
C LYS A 11 11.28 9.12 -11.66
N GLY A 12 11.86 10.15 -12.24
CA GLY A 12 11.27 11.47 -12.20
C GLY A 12 9.91 11.51 -12.84
N LYS A 13 9.76 10.84 -13.98
CA LYS A 13 8.47 10.77 -14.66
C LYS A 13 7.45 10.00 -13.85
N LEU A 14 7.84 8.91 -13.24
CA LEU A 14 6.94 8.15 -12.39
C LEU A 14 6.48 8.98 -11.21
N SER A 15 7.39 9.71 -10.58
CA SER A 15 7.06 10.54 -9.45
C SER A 15 6.02 11.59 -9.81
N LEU A 16 6.20 12.28 -10.94
CA LEU A 16 5.24 13.26 -11.41
C LEU A 16 3.89 12.65 -11.72
N TRP A 17 3.92 11.48 -12.35
CA TRP A 17 2.70 10.79 -12.74
C TRP A 17 1.90 10.36 -11.51
N LEU A 18 2.58 9.86 -10.48
CA LEU A 18 1.92 9.41 -9.26
C LEU A 18 1.26 10.54 -8.47
N GLN A 19 1.60 11.80 -8.79
CA GLN A 19 0.99 12.93 -8.11
C GLN A 19 -0.25 13.44 -8.81
N LYS A 20 -0.61 12.88 -9.95
CA LYS A 20 -1.81 13.28 -10.67
C LYS A 20 -3.07 12.83 -9.93
N PRO A 21 -4.09 13.70 -9.84
CA PRO A 21 -5.30 13.36 -9.10
C PRO A 21 -5.99 12.08 -9.60
N GLU A 22 -6.04 11.88 -10.91
CA GLU A 22 -6.69 10.68 -11.45
C GLU A 22 -5.91 9.40 -11.11
N VAL A 23 -4.58 9.50 -11.02
CA VAL A 23 -3.76 8.34 -10.64
C VAL A 23 -3.95 8.03 -9.18
N ILE A 24 -3.95 9.06 -8.33
CA ILE A 24 -4.17 8.88 -6.89
C ILE A 24 -5.54 8.25 -6.66
N LYS A 25 -6.55 8.69 -7.36
CA LYS A 25 -7.90 8.14 -7.24
C LYS A 25 -7.92 6.68 -7.63
N TRP A 26 -7.21 6.31 -8.69
CA TRP A 26 -7.11 4.95 -9.15
C TRP A 26 -6.42 4.06 -8.11
N ILE A 27 -5.32 4.56 -7.53
CA ILE A 27 -4.61 3.82 -6.48
C ILE A 27 -5.51 3.59 -5.28
N ARG A 28 -6.25 4.61 -4.87
CA ARG A 28 -7.16 4.49 -3.74
C ARG A 28 -8.21 3.41 -3.99
N LYS A 29 -8.78 3.41 -5.18
CA LYS A 29 -9.81 2.43 -5.53
C LYS A 29 -9.26 1.01 -5.53
N ILE A 30 -8.08 0.83 -6.14
CA ILE A 30 -7.46 -0.48 -6.22
C ILE A 30 -7.11 -1.02 -4.84
N PHE A 31 -6.53 -0.18 -4.01
CA PHE A 31 -6.11 -0.62 -2.70
C PHE A 31 -7.31 -0.91 -1.79
N ASP A 32 -8.35 -0.10 -1.91
CA ASP A 32 -9.58 -0.35 -1.16
C ASP A 32 -10.16 -1.71 -1.53
N ASN A 33 -10.26 -2.00 -2.81
CA ASN A 33 -10.74 -3.30 -3.27
C ASN A 33 -9.84 -4.44 -2.79
N PHE A 34 -8.53 -4.21 -2.83
CA PHE A 34 -7.58 -5.22 -2.37
C PHE A 34 -7.84 -5.58 -0.90
N LEU A 35 -7.97 -4.58 -0.05
CA LEU A 35 -8.17 -4.83 1.38
C LEU A 35 -9.50 -5.51 1.66
N ARG A 36 -10.54 -5.17 0.90
CA ARG A 36 -11.86 -5.73 1.14
C ARG A 36 -12.02 -7.15 0.61
N TYR A 37 -11.38 -7.46 -0.52
CA TYR A 37 -11.71 -8.66 -1.26
C TYR A 37 -10.57 -9.66 -1.44
N PHE A 38 -9.37 -9.32 -1.02
CA PHE A 38 -8.27 -10.27 -1.18
C PHE A 38 -8.53 -11.55 -0.37
N LYS A 39 -8.40 -12.68 -1.03
CA LYS A 39 -8.49 -13.98 -0.37
C LYS A 39 -7.19 -14.74 -0.61
N ASP A 40 -6.75 -15.47 0.40
CA ASP A 40 -5.58 -16.31 0.25
C ASP A 40 -5.96 -17.61 -0.46
N GLU A 41 -5.00 -18.52 -0.58
CA GLU A 41 -5.24 -19.78 -1.28
C GLU A 41 -6.26 -20.65 -0.59
N PHE A 42 -6.59 -20.37 0.66
CA PHE A 42 -7.60 -21.10 1.42
C PHE A 42 -8.96 -20.39 1.41
N GLY A 43 -9.07 -19.31 0.65
CA GLY A 43 -10.31 -18.58 0.54
C GLY A 43 -10.62 -17.66 1.70
N GLN A 44 -9.65 -17.36 2.53
CA GLN A 44 -9.86 -16.51 3.69
C GLN A 44 -9.57 -15.05 3.38
N HIS A 45 -10.39 -14.17 3.96
CA HIS A 45 -10.20 -12.73 3.82
C HIS A 45 -9.10 -12.26 4.77
N VAL A 46 -7.87 -12.25 4.28
CA VAL A 46 -6.70 -11.97 5.10
C VAL A 46 -6.76 -10.58 5.73
N TYR A 47 -7.13 -9.58 4.96
CA TYR A 47 -7.05 -8.20 5.44
C TYR A 47 -8.22 -7.82 6.33
N ASP A 48 -9.37 -8.43 6.11
CA ASP A 48 -10.48 -8.28 7.04
C ASP A 48 -10.06 -8.74 8.43
N HIS A 49 -9.39 -9.88 8.49
CA HIS A 49 -8.90 -10.43 9.74
C HIS A 49 -7.82 -9.52 10.37
N ARG A 50 -6.89 -9.03 9.56
CA ARG A 50 -5.82 -8.17 10.06
C ARG A 50 -6.34 -6.84 10.60
N ILE A 51 -7.34 -6.28 9.93
CA ILE A 51 -7.98 -5.05 10.39
C ILE A 51 -8.68 -5.28 11.71
N ASN A 52 -9.40 -6.40 11.81
CA ASN A 52 -10.09 -6.76 13.03
C ASN A 52 -9.11 -6.90 14.20
N GLU A 53 -8.01 -7.60 13.98
CA GLU A 53 -7.00 -7.78 15.01
C GLU A 53 -6.34 -6.47 15.41
N MET A 54 -6.08 -5.62 14.44
CA MET A 54 -5.49 -4.32 14.71
C MET A 54 -6.38 -3.51 15.64
N CYS A 55 -7.68 -3.51 15.35
CA CYS A 55 -8.63 -2.74 16.18
C CYS A 55 -8.79 -3.34 17.57
N LEU A 56 -8.85 -4.66 17.65
CA LEU A 56 -8.99 -5.34 18.94
C LEU A 56 -7.78 -5.12 19.83
N ASN A 57 -6.60 -5.04 19.25
CA ASN A 57 -5.36 -4.85 19.98
C ASN A 57 -4.96 -3.40 20.12
N ASN A 58 -5.81 -2.49 19.67
CA ASN A 58 -5.59 -1.05 19.80
C ASN A 58 -4.32 -0.57 19.10
N LYS A 59 -4.00 -1.16 17.95
CA LYS A 59 -2.80 -0.82 17.21
C LYS A 59 -3.12 0.11 16.06
N GLN A 60 -2.09 0.80 15.57
CA GLN A 60 -2.24 1.72 14.45
C GLN A 60 -1.57 1.24 13.17
N SER A 61 -1.01 0.03 13.17
CA SER A 61 -0.31 -0.50 12.01
C SER A 61 -1.11 -1.61 11.36
N LEU A 62 -1.31 -1.48 10.05
CA LEU A 62 -1.92 -2.53 9.24
C LEU A 62 -0.83 -3.14 8.37
N GLU A 63 -0.55 -4.42 8.57
CA GLU A 63 0.48 -5.10 7.78
C GLU A 63 -0.07 -5.57 6.46
N VAL A 64 0.63 -5.23 5.38
CA VAL A 64 0.29 -5.66 4.03
C VAL A 64 1.47 -6.44 3.48
N THR A 65 1.21 -7.67 3.05
CA THR A 65 2.27 -8.51 2.49
C THR A 65 2.47 -8.16 1.01
N PHE A 66 3.69 -7.79 0.66
CA PHE A 66 3.99 -7.34 -0.70
C PHE A 66 3.60 -8.38 -1.75
N ILE A 67 3.86 -9.65 -1.45
CA ILE A 67 3.54 -10.72 -2.39
C ILE A 67 2.05 -10.77 -2.69
N HIS A 68 1.21 -10.58 -1.67
CA HIS A 68 -0.24 -10.53 -1.86
C HIS A 68 -0.63 -9.42 -2.82
N LEU A 69 -0.08 -8.22 -2.58
CA LEU A 69 -0.38 -7.08 -3.43
C LEU A 69 0.11 -7.32 -4.85
N SER A 70 1.30 -7.88 -4.99
CA SER A 70 1.90 -8.17 -6.28
C SER A 70 1.06 -9.17 -7.08
N GLN A 71 0.47 -10.15 -6.41
CA GLN A 71 -0.36 -11.14 -7.08
C GLN A 71 -1.64 -10.55 -7.64
N LYS A 72 -2.22 -9.58 -6.95
CA LYS A 72 -3.49 -9.00 -7.36
C LYS A 72 -3.33 -7.74 -8.18
N ASN A 73 -2.34 -6.93 -7.86
CA ASN A 73 -2.13 -5.64 -8.51
C ASN A 73 -0.65 -5.39 -8.71
N PRO A 74 -0.04 -6.09 -9.68
CA PRO A 74 1.41 -5.96 -9.88
C PRO A 74 1.86 -4.55 -10.18
N THR A 75 1.04 -3.78 -10.90
CA THR A 75 1.39 -2.40 -11.22
C THR A 75 1.51 -1.55 -9.94
N LEU A 76 0.54 -1.66 -9.06
CA LEU A 76 0.60 -0.92 -7.81
C LEU A 76 1.78 -1.38 -6.95
N ALA A 77 2.05 -2.68 -6.95
CA ALA A 77 3.19 -3.21 -6.21
C ALA A 77 4.50 -2.62 -6.71
N ILE A 78 4.65 -2.50 -8.02
CA ILE A 78 5.86 -1.90 -8.60
C ILE A 78 5.99 -0.44 -8.16
N TRP A 79 4.90 0.32 -8.25
CA TRP A 79 4.94 1.74 -7.84
C TRP A 79 5.28 1.87 -6.37
N LEU A 80 4.76 1.01 -5.54
CA LEU A 80 5.06 1.02 -4.12
C LEU A 80 6.55 0.75 -3.87
N ALA A 81 7.11 -0.19 -4.60
CA ALA A 81 8.52 -0.53 -4.45
C ALA A 81 9.43 0.60 -4.95
N GLU A 82 9.02 1.29 -6.01
CA GLU A 82 9.85 2.34 -6.61
C GLU A 82 9.70 3.69 -5.93
N GLU A 83 8.51 4.05 -5.50
CA GLU A 83 8.26 5.35 -4.88
C GLU A 83 7.40 5.18 -3.62
N PRO A 84 7.94 4.51 -2.59
CA PRO A 84 7.15 4.29 -1.37
C PRO A 84 6.73 5.58 -0.68
N SER A 85 7.55 6.62 -0.72
CA SER A 85 7.22 7.86 -0.04
C SER A 85 6.02 8.57 -0.65
N LEU A 86 5.69 8.28 -1.90
CA LEU A 86 4.51 8.86 -2.55
C LEU A 86 3.30 7.94 -2.43
N VAL A 87 3.52 6.64 -2.47
CA VAL A 87 2.42 5.68 -2.46
C VAL A 87 1.89 5.40 -1.06
N LEU A 88 2.79 5.23 -0.09
CA LEU A 88 2.36 4.88 1.27
C LEU A 88 1.37 5.85 1.89
N PRO A 89 1.52 7.17 1.75
CA PRO A 89 0.51 8.07 2.32
C PRO A 89 -0.88 7.85 1.75
N ILE A 90 -0.96 7.49 0.45
CA ILE A 90 -2.25 7.18 -0.16
C ILE A 90 -2.84 5.92 0.45
N LEU A 91 -2.00 4.90 0.62
CA LEU A 91 -2.45 3.65 1.22
C LEU A 91 -2.89 3.84 2.66
N ASN A 92 -2.18 4.69 3.40
CA ASN A 92 -2.55 5.00 4.78
C ASN A 92 -3.94 5.62 4.85
N ASP A 93 -4.23 6.55 3.95
CA ASP A 93 -5.54 7.19 3.90
C ASP A 93 -6.65 6.17 3.63
N VAL A 94 -6.42 5.28 2.67
CA VAL A 94 -7.41 4.26 2.33
C VAL A 94 -7.65 3.33 3.50
N ALA A 95 -6.57 2.92 4.17
CA ALA A 95 -6.68 2.03 5.32
C ALA A 95 -7.46 2.70 6.44
N LEU A 96 -7.19 3.98 6.70
CA LEU A 96 -7.92 4.70 7.73
C LEU A 96 -9.41 4.81 7.40
N GLU A 97 -9.75 5.11 6.15
CA GLU A 97 -11.14 5.20 5.74
C GLU A 97 -11.87 3.88 5.93
N LEU A 98 -11.22 2.78 5.54
CA LEU A 98 -11.84 1.47 5.68
C LEU A 98 -12.00 1.08 7.13
N VAL A 99 -10.99 1.31 7.96
CA VAL A 99 -11.06 0.98 9.38
C VAL A 99 -12.17 1.79 10.05
N THR A 100 -12.29 3.06 9.70
CA THR A 100 -13.33 3.91 10.26
C THR A 100 -14.73 3.46 9.83
N GLU A 101 -14.84 2.96 8.61
CA GLU A 101 -16.12 2.44 8.11
C GLU A 101 -16.54 1.19 8.88
N VAL A 102 -15.60 0.28 9.11
CA VAL A 102 -15.89 -1.00 9.78
C VAL A 102 -15.99 -0.82 11.30
N TYR A 103 -15.15 0.03 11.86
CA TYR A 103 -15.09 0.28 13.30
C TYR A 103 -15.10 1.78 13.57
N PRO A 104 -16.27 2.41 13.55
CA PRO A 104 -16.35 3.88 13.77
C PRO A 104 -15.74 4.33 15.07
N GLU A 105 -15.77 3.49 16.11
CA GLU A 105 -15.21 3.84 17.40
C GLU A 105 -13.69 3.98 17.37
N TYR A 106 -13.04 3.34 16.40
CA TYR A 106 -11.59 3.39 16.30
C TYR A 106 -11.08 4.83 16.14
N GLN A 107 -11.80 5.65 15.38
CA GLN A 107 -11.42 7.02 15.13
C GLN A 107 -11.37 7.88 16.38
N LYS A 108 -12.09 7.48 17.41
CA LYS A 108 -12.09 8.19 18.67
C LYS A 108 -10.80 7.97 19.45
N ILE A 109 -10.13 6.86 19.17
CA ILE A 109 -8.91 6.49 19.87
C ILE A 109 -7.67 6.83 19.05
N HIS A 110 -7.70 6.51 17.78
CA HIS A 110 -6.57 6.72 16.87
C HIS A 110 -7.02 7.50 15.64
N LYS A 111 -6.23 8.51 15.26
CA LYS A 111 -6.55 9.36 14.12
C LYS A 111 -5.89 8.91 12.85
N ASP A 112 -4.92 8.01 12.92
CA ASP A 112 -4.16 7.57 11.77
C ASP A 112 -3.98 6.07 11.78
N VAL A 113 -3.87 5.50 10.57
CA VAL A 113 -3.50 4.10 10.39
C VAL A 113 -2.29 4.09 9.47
N TYR A 114 -1.27 3.33 9.83
CA TYR A 114 -0.04 3.23 9.05
C TYR A 114 0.05 1.86 8.41
N VAL A 115 0.17 1.84 7.08
CA VAL A 115 0.37 0.61 6.34
C VAL A 115 1.85 0.23 6.44
N ARG A 116 2.11 -1.00 6.87
CA ARG A 116 3.46 -1.54 6.95
C ARG A 116 3.57 -2.67 5.95
N VAL A 117 4.50 -2.52 5.01
CA VAL A 117 4.67 -3.50 3.94
C VAL A 117 5.70 -4.53 4.35
N ARG A 118 5.32 -5.79 4.26
CA ARG A 118 6.19 -6.91 4.59
C ARG A 118 6.76 -7.52 3.32
N ASP A 119 8.00 -7.96 3.39
CA ASP A 119 8.67 -8.67 2.29
C ASP A 119 8.84 -7.82 1.05
N LEU A 120 9.07 -6.53 1.25
CA LEU A 120 9.32 -5.60 0.15
C LEU A 120 10.68 -5.91 -0.48
N PRO A 121 10.73 -6.10 -1.81
CA PRO A 121 11.99 -6.51 -2.46
C PRO A 121 13.12 -5.51 -2.39
N VAL A 122 12.84 -4.28 -2.01
CA VAL A 122 13.86 -3.24 -1.90
C VAL A 122 14.92 -3.59 -0.86
N GLU A 123 14.68 -4.58 -0.04
CA GLU A 123 15.66 -5.01 0.96
C GLU A 123 16.97 -5.44 0.34
N ASP A 124 16.92 -6.01 -0.84
CA ASP A 124 18.13 -6.43 -1.53
C ASP A 124 19.03 -5.24 -1.80
N LYS A 125 18.45 -4.13 -2.14
CA LYS A 125 19.21 -2.93 -2.40
C LYS A 125 19.85 -2.39 -1.14
N LEU A 126 19.14 -2.49 -0.04
CA LEU A 126 19.69 -2.03 1.24
C LEU A 126 20.89 -2.85 1.67
N ARG A 127 20.84 -4.15 1.42
CA ARG A 127 21.99 -4.99 1.75
C ARG A 127 23.20 -4.63 0.92
N ASP A 128 22.99 -4.25 -0.32
CA ASP A 128 24.09 -3.91 -1.21
C ASP A 128 24.80 -2.64 -0.76
N LEU A 129 24.10 -1.79 -0.02
CA LEU A 129 24.69 -0.54 0.43
C LEU A 129 25.63 -0.71 1.61
N ARG A 130 25.61 -1.87 2.21
CA ARG A 130 26.54 -2.14 3.30
C ARG A 130 27.87 -2.63 2.77
#